data_039deda8fbf0c77559252ace969b2a67
#
_entry.id   039deda8fbf0c77559252ace969b2a67
#
_cell.length_a   1.000
_cell.length_b   1.000
_cell.length_c   1.000
_cell.angle_alpha   90.00
_cell.angle_beta   90.00
_cell.angle_gamma   90.00
#
_symmetry.space_group_name_H-M   'P 1'
#
loop_
_entity.id
_entity.type
_entity.pdbx_description
1 polymer ?
#
loop_
_entity_poly.entity_id
_entity_poly.type
_entity_poly.pdbx_seq_one_letter_code
_entity_poly.pdbx_strand_id
1 'polypeptide(L)'
;MVYCVPKEMNDIKKKFKLITIEDTRFFHCDIKTLNLIPSVMASQKTLEAGCDEAIFHRGNLVTECAHSNVSILKDGKFITHQLDNLVLPGITRMNLIKLCNKLGIPVEERDYTLDELMDADEIIVSSSGSLCMQAVEVDGKPVGGKAPELLNKIQDAYIEKIKNETSK
;
A
#
# COMPACT_ATOMS: atom_id res chain seq x y z
N MET A 1 22.66 17.63 -10.07
CA MET A 1 22.24 17.29 -11.46
C MET A 1 20.85 16.67 -11.39
N VAL A 2 19.91 17.14 -12.16
CA VAL A 2 18.57 16.56 -12.29
C VAL A 2 18.40 16.11 -13.74
N TYR A 3 17.93 14.89 -13.96
CA TYR A 3 17.62 14.37 -15.28
C TYR A 3 16.32 13.57 -15.23
N CYS A 4 15.59 13.55 -16.33
CA CYS A 4 14.35 12.81 -16.48
C CYS A 4 14.60 11.55 -17.31
N VAL A 5 14.13 10.42 -16.83
CA VAL A 5 14.11 9.16 -17.58
C VAL A 5 12.64 8.85 -17.89
N PRO A 6 12.28 8.69 -19.17
CA PRO A 6 10.93 8.24 -19.53
C PRO A 6 10.64 6.88 -18.90
N LYS A 7 9.47 6.75 -18.29
CA LYS A 7 9.00 5.51 -17.68
C LYS A 7 7.51 5.36 -17.98
N GLU A 8 7.13 4.18 -18.45
CA GLU A 8 5.71 3.85 -18.58
C GLU A 8 5.06 3.74 -17.21
N MET A 9 3.80 4.14 -17.13
CA MET A 9 3.00 3.99 -15.92
C MET A 9 2.73 2.50 -15.70
N ASN A 10 2.88 2.05 -14.45
CA ASN A 10 2.58 0.67 -14.10
C ASN A 10 1.09 0.37 -14.35
N ASP A 11 0.81 -0.87 -14.80
CA ASP A 11 -0.56 -1.35 -14.91
C ASP A 11 -1.17 -1.50 -13.51
N ILE A 12 -2.12 -0.64 -13.17
CA ILE A 12 -2.81 -0.64 -11.87
C ILE A 12 -3.61 -1.94 -11.62
N LYS A 13 -3.90 -2.71 -12.67
CA LYS A 13 -4.62 -4.00 -12.56
C LYS A 13 -3.68 -5.18 -12.31
N LYS A 14 -2.35 -4.96 -12.32
CA LYS A 14 -1.38 -5.98 -11.89
C LYS A 14 -1.68 -6.38 -10.44
N LYS A 15 -1.72 -7.68 -10.21
CA LYS A 15 -1.95 -8.26 -8.88
C LYS A 15 -0.62 -8.53 -8.18
N PHE A 16 -0.53 -8.18 -6.91
CA PHE A 16 0.67 -8.35 -6.10
C PHE A 16 0.58 -9.58 -5.20
N LYS A 17 1.71 -10.23 -5.03
CA LYS A 17 1.97 -11.21 -3.98
C LYS A 17 2.89 -10.61 -2.94
N LEU A 18 2.55 -10.79 -1.69
CA LEU A 18 3.23 -10.15 -0.57
C LEU A 18 3.77 -11.19 0.41
N ILE A 19 4.80 -10.79 1.15
CA ILE A 19 5.26 -11.50 2.35
C ILE A 19 5.15 -10.58 3.56
N THR A 20 5.05 -11.15 4.76
CA THR A 20 5.14 -10.38 6.00
C THR A 20 6.54 -10.46 6.59
N ILE A 21 7.04 -9.37 7.16
CA ILE A 21 8.37 -9.29 7.77
C ILE A 21 8.28 -8.45 9.05
N GLU A 22 8.91 -8.92 10.14
CA GLU A 22 9.03 -8.13 11.36
C GLU A 22 9.74 -6.80 11.08
N ASP A 23 9.14 -5.69 11.49
CA ASP A 23 9.65 -4.34 11.27
C ASP A 23 10.77 -4.01 12.26
N THR A 24 12.00 -4.08 11.79
CA THR A 24 13.21 -3.73 12.56
C THR A 24 13.73 -2.32 12.25
N ARG A 25 12.94 -1.49 11.55
CA ARG A 25 13.32 -0.09 11.27
C ARG A 25 13.31 0.74 12.56
N PHE A 26 14.00 1.87 12.52
CA PHE A 26 14.00 2.84 13.63
C PHE A 26 12.63 3.55 13.78
N PHE A 27 12.46 4.34 14.87
CA PHE A 27 11.18 4.97 15.21
C PHE A 27 10.99 6.37 14.60
N HIS A 28 11.44 6.59 13.35
CA HIS A 28 11.23 7.82 12.58
C HIS A 28 10.93 7.48 11.13
N CYS A 29 10.02 6.53 10.91
CA CYS A 29 9.59 6.12 9.57
C CYS A 29 8.74 7.19 8.88
N ASP A 30 8.20 8.13 9.63
CA ASP A 30 7.52 9.34 9.17
C ASP A 30 8.44 10.29 8.37
N ILE A 31 9.77 10.15 8.55
CA ILE A 31 10.77 10.95 7.83
C ILE A 31 11.36 10.13 6.68
N LYS A 32 11.23 10.66 5.45
CA LYS A 32 11.78 10.01 4.25
C LYS A 32 13.30 10.18 4.19
N THR A 33 14.05 9.24 4.76
CA THR A 33 15.52 9.24 4.84
C THR A 33 16.16 8.23 3.90
N LEU A 34 17.50 8.23 3.84
CA LEU A 34 18.32 7.22 3.17
C LEU A 34 18.68 6.03 4.08
N ASN A 35 18.16 5.96 5.29
CA ASN A 35 18.37 4.82 6.20
C ASN A 35 17.49 3.63 5.79
N LEU A 36 17.82 3.03 4.66
CA LEU A 36 17.02 2.04 3.95
C LEU A 36 17.48 0.59 4.14
N ILE A 37 18.48 0.31 4.98
CA ILE A 37 19.04 -1.04 5.14
C ILE A 37 17.95 -2.08 5.46
N PRO A 38 17.05 -1.89 6.45
CA PRO A 38 16.00 -2.87 6.70
C PRO A 38 15.04 -3.06 5.52
N SER A 39 14.69 -1.99 4.80
CA SER A 39 13.85 -2.05 3.61
C SER A 39 14.53 -2.79 2.45
N VAL A 40 15.82 -2.58 2.23
CA VAL A 40 16.61 -3.30 1.23
C VAL A 40 16.69 -4.79 1.55
N MET A 41 16.92 -5.14 2.83
CA MET A 41 16.92 -6.54 3.27
C MET A 41 15.54 -7.19 3.10
N ALA A 42 14.46 -6.46 3.38
CA ALA A 42 13.09 -6.93 3.14
C ALA A 42 12.84 -7.17 1.66
N SER A 43 13.27 -6.25 0.80
CA SER A 43 13.13 -6.38 -0.66
C SER A 43 13.89 -7.57 -1.21
N GLN A 44 15.07 -7.85 -0.69
CA GLN A 44 15.84 -9.06 -1.08
C GLN A 44 15.05 -10.32 -0.72
N LYS A 45 14.50 -10.42 0.49
CA LYS A 45 13.64 -11.56 0.90
C LYS A 45 12.38 -11.66 0.03
N THR A 46 11.77 -10.54 -0.32
CA THR A 46 10.62 -10.49 -1.23
C THR A 46 10.96 -11.11 -2.58
N LEU A 47 12.10 -10.72 -3.15
CA LEU A 47 12.60 -11.26 -4.43
C LEU A 47 12.86 -12.77 -4.33
N GLU A 48 13.52 -13.22 -3.28
CA GLU A 48 13.81 -14.65 -3.03
C GLU A 48 12.53 -15.48 -2.87
N ALA A 49 11.47 -14.88 -2.31
CA ALA A 49 10.15 -15.51 -2.17
C ALA A 49 9.32 -15.48 -3.47
N GLY A 50 9.80 -14.82 -4.54
CA GLY A 50 9.04 -14.64 -5.79
C GLY A 50 7.81 -13.74 -5.63
N CYS A 51 7.87 -12.81 -4.66
CA CYS A 51 6.80 -11.87 -4.34
C CYS A 51 7.12 -10.45 -4.84
N ASP A 52 6.13 -9.56 -4.79
CA ASP A 52 6.23 -8.20 -5.34
C ASP A 52 6.61 -7.17 -4.26
N GLU A 53 6.19 -7.37 -2.99
CA GLU A 53 6.44 -6.41 -1.92
C GLU A 53 6.40 -7.09 -0.53
N ALA A 54 7.03 -6.48 0.48
CA ALA A 54 6.99 -6.93 1.87
C ALA A 54 6.12 -6.00 2.71
N ILE A 55 5.24 -6.57 3.53
CA ILE A 55 4.50 -5.89 4.59
C ILE A 55 5.31 -5.95 5.88
N PHE A 56 5.56 -4.81 6.47
CA PHE A 56 6.15 -4.70 7.80
C PHE A 56 5.09 -4.76 8.89
N HIS A 57 5.43 -5.46 9.99
CA HIS A 57 4.60 -5.52 11.19
C HIS A 57 5.48 -5.49 12.44
N ARG A 58 4.94 -5.01 13.57
CA ARG A 58 5.56 -5.07 14.90
C ARG A 58 4.69 -5.90 15.81
N GLY A 59 5.15 -7.11 16.13
CA GLY A 59 4.25 -8.11 16.71
C GLY A 59 3.07 -8.37 15.78
N ASN A 60 1.84 -8.11 16.23
CA ASN A 60 0.64 -8.27 15.40
C ASN A 60 0.18 -6.97 14.70
N LEU A 61 0.85 -5.83 14.94
CA LEU A 61 0.48 -4.53 14.37
C LEU A 61 1.08 -4.36 12.97
N VAL A 62 0.25 -4.18 11.95
CA VAL A 62 0.70 -3.82 10.59
C VAL A 62 1.13 -2.37 10.57
N THR A 63 2.29 -2.06 9.98
CA THR A 63 2.78 -0.69 9.80
C THR A 63 2.62 -0.25 8.34
N GLU A 64 3.60 -0.53 7.50
CA GLU A 64 3.56 -0.24 6.07
C GLU A 64 4.34 -1.29 5.26
N CYS A 65 4.58 -1.07 3.99
CA CYS A 65 5.44 -1.93 3.18
C CYS A 65 6.89 -1.42 3.11
N ALA A 66 7.78 -2.21 2.53
CA ALA A 66 9.20 -1.85 2.39
C ALA A 66 9.41 -0.59 1.53
N HIS A 67 8.54 -0.33 0.54
CA HIS A 67 8.60 0.84 -0.36
C HIS A 67 7.25 1.54 -0.54
N SER A 68 6.20 1.12 0.16
CA SER A 68 4.82 1.51 -0.09
C SER A 68 4.05 1.60 1.23
N ASN A 69 2.88 2.23 1.22
CA ASN A 69 1.91 2.03 2.29
C ASN A 69 0.98 0.86 1.94
N VAL A 70 0.46 0.21 2.97
CA VAL A 70 -0.58 -0.82 2.85
C VAL A 70 -1.87 -0.34 3.52
N SER A 71 -3.00 -0.65 2.90
CA SER A 71 -4.34 -0.35 3.38
C SER A 71 -5.25 -1.52 3.08
N ILE A 72 -6.35 -1.65 3.80
CA ILE A 72 -7.35 -2.70 3.58
C ILE A 72 -8.73 -2.12 3.28
N LEU A 73 -9.52 -2.85 2.49
CA LEU A 73 -10.97 -2.65 2.46
C LEU A 73 -11.59 -3.70 3.35
N LYS A 74 -12.47 -3.30 4.25
CA LYS A 74 -13.23 -4.19 5.12
C LYS A 74 -14.60 -3.60 5.39
N ASP A 75 -15.64 -4.39 5.19
CA ASP A 75 -17.04 -3.99 5.42
C ASP A 75 -17.40 -2.64 4.75
N GLY A 76 -16.94 -2.44 3.52
CA GLY A 76 -17.18 -1.22 2.75
C GLY A 76 -16.38 0.00 3.18
N LYS A 77 -15.41 -0.13 4.08
CA LYS A 77 -14.55 0.95 4.58
C LYS A 77 -13.13 0.82 4.03
N PHE A 78 -12.46 1.95 3.86
CA PHE A 78 -11.02 2.03 3.61
C PHE A 78 -10.30 2.23 4.93
N ILE A 79 -9.47 1.28 5.34
CA ILE A 79 -8.73 1.31 6.61
C ILE A 79 -7.24 1.37 6.31
N THR A 80 -6.53 2.28 6.97
CA THR A 80 -5.09 2.45 6.82
C THR A 80 -4.47 2.82 8.16
N HIS A 81 -3.23 2.42 8.38
CA HIS A 81 -2.52 2.75 9.61
C HIS A 81 -2.55 4.27 9.85
N GLN A 82 -2.81 4.71 11.08
CA GLN A 82 -2.78 6.13 11.45
C GLN A 82 -1.40 6.73 11.22
N LEU A 83 -1.31 8.05 11.04
CA LEU A 83 -0.02 8.71 10.91
C LEU A 83 0.65 8.83 12.28
N ASP A 84 1.75 8.15 12.42
CA ASP A 84 2.64 8.18 13.57
C ASP A 84 4.10 8.04 13.13
N ASN A 85 5.01 7.71 14.04
CA ASN A 85 6.42 7.52 13.75
C ASN A 85 6.78 6.15 13.12
N LEU A 86 5.81 5.31 12.82
CA LEU A 86 6.00 3.96 12.22
C LEU A 86 5.74 3.91 10.73
N VAL A 87 5.06 4.91 10.15
CA VAL A 87 4.66 4.93 8.75
C VAL A 87 4.99 6.24 8.07
N LEU A 88 5.36 6.15 6.79
CA LEU A 88 5.56 7.34 5.96
C LEU A 88 4.20 7.91 5.55
N PRO A 89 3.98 9.26 5.66
CA PRO A 89 2.79 9.92 5.11
C PRO A 89 2.85 9.97 3.57
N GLY A 90 2.60 8.82 2.94
CA GLY A 90 2.72 8.65 1.49
C GLY A 90 1.74 9.53 0.71
N ILE A 91 2.22 10.18 -0.35
CA ILE A 91 1.40 11.06 -1.21
C ILE A 91 0.23 10.28 -1.82
N THR A 92 0.48 9.05 -2.29
CA THR A 92 -0.58 8.20 -2.84
C THR A 92 -1.59 7.81 -1.78
N ARG A 93 -1.15 7.42 -0.57
CA ARG A 93 -2.03 7.14 0.57
C ARG A 93 -2.94 8.34 0.86
N MET A 94 -2.39 9.55 0.98
CA MET A 94 -3.18 10.77 1.22
C MET A 94 -4.20 11.05 0.10
N ASN A 95 -3.83 10.80 -1.14
CA ASN A 95 -4.73 10.94 -2.29
C ASN A 95 -5.85 9.90 -2.26
N LEU A 96 -5.56 8.66 -1.88
CA LEU A 96 -6.58 7.61 -1.74
C LEU A 96 -7.58 7.93 -0.63
N ILE A 97 -7.13 8.44 0.52
CA ILE A 97 -8.01 8.91 1.60
C ILE A 97 -8.97 10.00 1.09
N LYS A 98 -8.42 11.04 0.43
CA LYS A 98 -9.24 12.12 -0.15
C LYS A 98 -10.22 11.60 -1.19
N LEU A 99 -9.80 10.66 -2.00
CA LEU A 99 -10.62 10.06 -3.05
C LEU A 99 -11.74 9.20 -2.45
N CYS A 100 -11.46 8.36 -1.48
CA CYS A 100 -12.45 7.55 -0.77
C CYS A 100 -13.53 8.45 -0.15
N ASN A 101 -13.13 9.51 0.56
CA ASN A 101 -14.06 10.49 1.11
C ASN A 101 -14.94 11.13 0.02
N LYS A 102 -14.38 11.52 -1.13
CA LYS A 102 -15.13 12.07 -2.27
C LYS A 102 -16.11 11.07 -2.87
N LEU A 103 -15.76 9.78 -2.85
CA LEU A 103 -16.62 8.69 -3.35
C LEU A 103 -17.68 8.23 -2.34
N GLY A 104 -17.71 8.82 -1.14
CA GLY A 104 -18.60 8.40 -0.05
C GLY A 104 -18.21 7.08 0.61
N ILE A 105 -16.94 6.67 0.49
CA ILE A 105 -16.40 5.48 1.15
C ILE A 105 -15.85 5.90 2.51
N PRO A 106 -16.37 5.36 3.64
CA PRO A 106 -15.86 5.67 4.97
C PRO A 106 -14.36 5.34 5.08
N VAL A 107 -13.60 6.23 5.73
CA VAL A 107 -12.15 6.07 5.94
C VAL A 107 -11.87 5.99 7.43
N GLU A 108 -11.10 4.99 7.83
CA GLU A 108 -10.57 4.85 9.18
C GLU A 108 -9.05 4.90 9.15
N GLU A 109 -8.46 5.93 9.75
CA GLU A 109 -7.03 6.02 10.00
C GLU A 109 -6.78 5.50 11.42
N ARG A 110 -6.42 4.22 11.55
CA ARG A 110 -6.21 3.52 12.82
C ARG A 110 -5.23 2.37 12.67
N ASP A 111 -4.74 1.91 13.79
CA ASP A 111 -4.02 0.64 13.86
C ASP A 111 -4.90 -0.52 13.42
N TYR A 112 -4.31 -1.52 12.77
CA TYR A 112 -4.95 -2.78 12.45
C TYR A 112 -3.92 -3.92 12.46
N THR A 113 -4.39 -5.13 12.64
CA THR A 113 -3.57 -6.30 12.89
C THR A 113 -3.30 -7.13 11.64
N LEU A 114 -2.34 -8.05 11.72
CA LEU A 114 -2.13 -9.07 10.68
C LEU A 114 -3.38 -9.93 10.49
N ASP A 115 -4.12 -10.23 11.56
CA ASP A 115 -5.36 -11.00 11.46
C ASP A 115 -6.43 -10.22 10.68
N GLU A 116 -6.58 -8.90 10.93
CA GLU A 116 -7.47 -8.03 10.16
C GLU A 116 -7.02 -7.91 8.70
N LEU A 117 -5.70 -7.84 8.44
CA LEU A 117 -5.15 -7.86 7.09
C LEU A 117 -5.53 -9.15 6.35
N MET A 118 -5.33 -10.31 6.99
CA MET A 118 -5.62 -11.62 6.39
C MET A 118 -7.12 -11.84 6.15
N ASP A 119 -8.00 -11.25 6.96
CA ASP A 119 -9.46 -11.32 6.78
C ASP A 119 -10.05 -10.17 5.93
N ALA A 120 -9.21 -9.27 5.43
CA ALA A 120 -9.65 -8.14 4.63
C ALA A 120 -10.47 -8.55 3.39
N ASP A 121 -11.37 -7.68 2.96
CA ASP A 121 -12.11 -7.86 1.72
C ASP A 121 -11.22 -7.59 0.50
N GLU A 122 -10.33 -6.59 0.62
CA GLU A 122 -9.25 -6.32 -0.34
C GLU A 122 -8.03 -5.76 0.39
N ILE A 123 -6.83 -5.98 -0.17
CA ILE A 123 -5.59 -5.37 0.29
C ILE A 123 -5.04 -4.48 -0.82
N ILE A 124 -4.67 -3.25 -0.47
CA ILE A 124 -4.19 -2.23 -1.38
C ILE A 124 -2.77 -1.82 -0.99
N VAL A 125 -1.83 -2.00 -1.91
CA VAL A 125 -0.46 -1.49 -1.81
C VAL A 125 -0.37 -0.19 -2.60
N SER A 126 0.14 0.89 -1.99
CA SER A 126 0.14 2.21 -2.60
C SER A 126 1.44 2.98 -2.46
N SER A 127 1.95 3.47 -3.57
CA SER A 127 3.09 4.38 -3.66
C SER A 127 3.03 5.19 -4.96
N SER A 128 3.90 6.17 -5.12
CA SER A 128 4.00 6.92 -6.39
C SER A 128 4.34 6.03 -7.59
N GLY A 129 5.03 4.91 -7.37
CA GLY A 129 5.36 3.93 -8.42
C GLY A 129 4.33 2.83 -8.56
N SER A 130 3.80 2.31 -7.46
CA SER A 130 2.81 1.21 -7.46
C SER A 130 1.37 1.71 -7.62
N LEU A 131 1.13 3.02 -7.52
CA LEU A 131 -0.21 3.62 -7.60
C LEU A 131 -1.15 3.02 -6.53
N CYS A 132 -2.12 2.18 -6.93
CA CYS A 132 -3.12 1.54 -6.08
C CYS A 132 -3.25 0.07 -6.51
N MET A 133 -2.27 -0.77 -6.17
CA MET A 133 -2.21 -2.17 -6.57
C MET A 133 -3.01 -3.07 -5.63
N GLN A 134 -3.74 -4.03 -6.21
CA GLN A 134 -4.37 -5.10 -5.45
C GLN A 134 -3.34 -6.15 -5.03
N ALA A 135 -3.34 -6.55 -3.77
CA ALA A 135 -2.67 -7.78 -3.35
C ALA A 135 -3.67 -8.95 -3.30
N VAL A 136 -3.23 -10.11 -3.76
CA VAL A 136 -4.07 -11.33 -3.85
C VAL A 136 -3.51 -12.50 -3.06
N GLU A 137 -2.28 -12.36 -2.53
CA GLU A 137 -1.60 -13.39 -1.77
C GLU A 137 -0.72 -12.75 -0.70
N VAL A 138 -0.73 -13.29 0.51
CA VAL A 138 0.17 -12.93 1.61
C VAL A 138 0.71 -14.21 2.21
N ASP A 139 2.05 -14.36 2.27
CA ASP A 139 2.75 -15.55 2.79
C ASP A 139 2.22 -16.87 2.17
N GLY A 140 2.02 -16.88 0.86
CA GLY A 140 1.50 -18.04 0.13
C GLY A 140 0.01 -18.34 0.33
N LYS A 141 -0.71 -17.52 1.09
CA LYS A 141 -2.16 -17.68 1.34
C LYS A 141 -2.95 -16.69 0.49
N PRO A 142 -4.02 -17.13 -0.19
CA PRO A 142 -4.88 -16.21 -0.94
C PRO A 142 -5.58 -15.24 0.02
N VAL A 143 -5.68 -13.97 -0.40
CA VAL A 143 -6.33 -12.90 0.36
C VAL A 143 -7.17 -12.01 -0.57
N GLY A 144 -8.08 -11.24 -0.02
CA GLY A 144 -8.89 -10.29 -0.78
C GLY A 144 -9.90 -10.97 -1.73
N GLY A 145 -10.30 -10.24 -2.77
CA GLY A 145 -11.24 -10.74 -3.78
C GLY A 145 -12.70 -10.77 -3.33
N LYS A 146 -13.02 -10.19 -2.16
CA LYS A 146 -14.37 -10.14 -1.60
C LYS A 146 -15.13 -8.86 -1.99
N ALA A 147 -14.43 -7.79 -2.36
CA ALA A 147 -15.01 -6.50 -2.73
C ALA A 147 -14.43 -5.91 -4.04
N PRO A 148 -14.38 -6.67 -5.15
CA PRO A 148 -13.70 -6.25 -6.38
C PRO A 148 -14.34 -5.01 -7.01
N GLU A 149 -15.66 -4.80 -6.87
CA GLU A 149 -16.35 -3.63 -7.41
C GLU A 149 -15.91 -2.35 -6.69
N LEU A 150 -15.77 -2.40 -5.37
CA LEU A 150 -15.33 -1.28 -4.55
C LEU A 150 -13.86 -0.93 -4.88
N LEU A 151 -13.00 -1.94 -4.98
CA LEU A 151 -11.61 -1.76 -5.38
C LEU A 151 -11.50 -1.13 -6.77
N ASN A 152 -12.23 -1.68 -7.75
CA ASN A 152 -12.22 -1.14 -9.12
C ASN A 152 -12.70 0.32 -9.16
N LYS A 153 -13.74 0.66 -8.41
CA LYS A 153 -14.23 2.04 -8.28
C LYS A 153 -13.13 3.00 -7.79
N ILE A 154 -12.35 2.57 -6.79
CA ILE A 154 -11.22 3.36 -6.26
C ILE A 154 -10.11 3.48 -7.31
N GLN A 155 -9.71 2.37 -7.93
CA GLN A 155 -8.64 2.34 -8.93
C GLN A 155 -8.97 3.20 -10.14
N ASP A 156 -10.17 3.07 -10.69
CA ASP A 156 -10.60 3.81 -11.87
C ASP A 156 -10.67 5.32 -11.60
N ALA A 157 -11.22 5.72 -10.44
CA ALA A 157 -11.24 7.10 -10.01
C ALA A 157 -9.83 7.66 -9.75
N TYR A 158 -8.90 6.83 -9.26
CA TYR A 158 -7.51 7.25 -9.06
C TYR A 158 -6.80 7.49 -10.40
N ILE A 159 -7.00 6.62 -11.40
CA ILE A 159 -6.46 6.80 -12.76
C ILE A 159 -7.05 8.04 -13.43
N GLU A 160 -8.35 8.26 -13.29
CA GLU A 160 -9.00 9.46 -13.82
C GLU A 160 -8.41 10.74 -13.21
N LYS A 161 -8.19 10.74 -11.89
CA LYS A 161 -7.52 11.85 -11.20
C LYS A 161 -6.14 12.13 -11.80
N ILE A 162 -5.30 11.09 -11.99
CA ILE A 162 -3.96 11.26 -12.58
C ILE A 162 -4.08 11.85 -13.97
N LYS A 163 -4.93 11.31 -14.84
CA LYS A 163 -5.12 11.82 -16.21
C LYS A 163 -5.52 13.30 -16.22
N ASN A 164 -6.47 13.69 -15.37
CA ASN A 164 -6.95 15.08 -15.28
C ASN A 164 -5.89 16.06 -14.77
N GLU A 165 -4.94 15.61 -13.94
CA GLU A 165 -3.85 16.44 -13.40
C GLU A 165 -2.63 16.50 -14.32
N THR A 166 -2.46 15.54 -15.22
CA THR A 166 -1.29 15.45 -16.12
C THR A 166 -1.59 15.88 -17.57
N SER A 167 -2.85 16.05 -17.94
CA SER A 167 -3.29 16.45 -19.29
C SER A 167 -3.28 17.98 -19.53
N LYS A 168 -2.42 18.72 -18.82
CA LYS A 168 -2.28 20.18 -18.96
C LYS A 168 -1.05 20.53 -19.77
#